data_887abe0233086446f4e13c3ff40dd584
#
_entry.id   887abe0233086446f4e13c3ff40dd584
#
_cell.length_a   1.000
_cell.length_b   1.000
_cell.length_c   1.000
_cell.angle_alpha   90.00
_cell.angle_beta   90.00
_cell.angle_gamma   90.00
#
_symmetry.space_group_name_H-M   'P 1'
#
loop_
_entity.id
_entity.type
_entity.pdbx_description
1 polymer ?
#
loop_
_entity_poly.entity_id
_entity_poly.type
_entity_poly.pdbx_seq_one_letter_code
_entity_poly.pdbx_strand_id
1 'polypeptide(L)'
;TEGGAIPFAVGDDDQSIYGWRGAEVEHIGKYTLDFPDTLVVKLEQNYRSPGNILNAANAIIDNNGGRMGKNLWTEDGEGAPVRLYAAYNERDEADFVVNRIKDWVNQGNRRDETAVLYRSNAQSRALEEALLNARVPYRVYGGLRFFERAEIKDVLAYLRLISNRADDAAFERVVYLPARGIGARSVEAIRAYARANACSLWRAAGAVVADQMAARAANAIMGFLNLVEGMAAETDTLDLHERVDHVVHASGLIGHYRKEGEEKSATRIENMQELVSAARGFDPDVGDEEMNELDAFLA
;
A
#
# COMPACT_ATOMS: atom_id res chain seq x y z
N THR A 1 22.84 14.23 35.52
CA THR A 1 22.28 15.57 35.22
C THR A 1 23.05 16.61 36.03
N GLU A 2 23.90 17.36 35.39
CA GLU A 2 24.57 18.52 35.98
C GLU A 2 23.50 19.61 36.21
N GLY A 3 22.92 19.65 37.41
CA GLY A 3 21.95 20.70 37.73
C GLY A 3 20.83 20.33 38.67
N GLY A 4 20.84 19.14 39.29
CA GLY A 4 19.84 18.75 40.30
C GLY A 4 18.42 18.51 39.79
N ALA A 5 18.20 18.40 38.48
CA ALA A 5 16.90 18.06 37.90
C ALA A 5 16.59 16.58 38.17
N ILE A 6 15.40 16.30 38.64
CA ILE A 6 14.90 14.94 38.85
C ILE A 6 14.31 14.45 37.53
N PRO A 7 14.90 13.39 36.90
CA PRO A 7 14.35 12.85 35.68
C PRO A 7 13.02 12.16 35.94
N PHE A 8 12.08 12.35 35.04
CA PHE A 8 10.77 11.71 35.04
C PHE A 8 10.54 11.07 33.66
N ALA A 9 10.30 9.76 33.63
CA ALA A 9 10.11 9.02 32.42
C ALA A 9 8.74 8.32 32.41
N VAL A 10 8.06 8.33 31.27
CA VAL A 10 6.83 7.58 31.02
C VAL A 10 7.03 6.74 29.77
N GLY A 11 6.64 5.48 29.84
CA GLY A 11 6.77 4.57 28.71
C GLY A 11 5.87 3.35 28.87
N ASP A 12 5.81 2.54 27.81
CA ASP A 12 5.08 1.29 27.78
C ASP A 12 5.87 0.26 26.95
N ASP A 13 6.51 -0.67 27.63
CA ASP A 13 7.32 -1.73 27.02
C ASP A 13 6.46 -2.69 26.18
N ASP A 14 5.23 -2.95 26.61
CA ASP A 14 4.28 -3.81 25.91
C ASP A 14 3.80 -3.25 24.56
N GLN A 15 3.96 -1.93 24.34
CA GLN A 15 3.65 -1.25 23.06
C GLN A 15 4.88 -0.99 22.20
N SER A 16 6.03 -1.54 22.54
CA SER A 16 7.27 -1.40 21.77
C SER A 16 7.25 -2.29 20.51
N ILE A 17 6.58 -1.82 19.44
CA ILE A 17 6.39 -2.55 18.18
C ILE A 17 7.37 -2.12 17.06
N TYR A 18 8.35 -1.25 17.36
CA TYR A 18 9.30 -0.71 16.39
C TYR A 18 10.72 -1.24 16.56
N GLY A 19 10.91 -2.42 17.17
CA GLY A 19 12.23 -3.05 17.31
C GLY A 19 12.94 -3.24 15.97
N TRP A 20 12.21 -3.57 14.93
CA TRP A 20 12.69 -3.68 13.56
C TRP A 20 13.11 -2.33 12.91
N ARG A 21 12.76 -1.20 13.53
CA ARG A 21 13.23 0.17 13.18
C ARG A 21 14.37 0.65 14.09
N GLY A 22 14.94 -0.23 14.90
CA GLY A 22 16.01 0.12 15.84
C GLY A 22 15.53 0.69 17.17
N ALA A 23 14.24 0.55 17.51
CA ALA A 23 13.77 0.87 18.86
C ALA A 23 14.23 -0.21 19.85
N GLU A 24 14.92 0.19 20.90
CA GLU A 24 15.42 -0.69 21.94
C GLU A 24 14.52 -0.61 23.19
N VAL A 25 13.68 -1.59 23.40
CA VAL A 25 12.79 -1.69 24.57
C VAL A 25 13.57 -1.79 25.89
N GLU A 26 14.80 -2.30 25.83
CA GLU A 26 15.69 -2.44 26.98
C GLU A 26 15.99 -1.11 27.68
N HIS A 27 15.89 0.03 27.02
CA HIS A 27 16.14 1.34 27.64
C HIS A 27 15.19 1.63 28.80
N ILE A 28 13.93 1.17 28.73
CA ILE A 28 12.97 1.32 29.83
C ILE A 28 13.43 0.47 31.04
N GLY A 29 13.86 -0.77 30.80
CA GLY A 29 14.38 -1.64 31.86
C GLY A 29 15.69 -1.14 32.46
N LYS A 30 16.58 -0.57 31.65
CA LYS A 30 17.86 0.00 32.09
C LYS A 30 17.70 1.28 32.92
N TYR A 31 16.59 2.01 32.77
CA TYR A 31 16.35 3.26 33.50
C TYR A 31 16.49 3.11 35.01
N THR A 32 15.97 2.03 35.59
CA THR A 32 16.09 1.77 37.02
C THR A 32 17.49 1.35 37.46
N LEU A 33 18.34 0.85 36.55
CA LEU A 33 19.73 0.56 36.78
C LEU A 33 20.57 1.85 36.77
N ASP A 34 20.28 2.75 35.85
CA ASP A 34 20.98 4.04 35.74
C ASP A 34 20.56 5.02 36.85
N PHE A 35 19.34 4.88 37.36
CA PHE A 35 18.77 5.69 38.43
C PHE A 35 18.22 4.77 39.56
N PRO A 36 19.06 4.29 40.48
CA PRO A 36 18.66 3.28 41.49
C PRO A 36 17.56 3.70 42.44
N ASP A 37 17.40 5.01 42.68
CA ASP A 37 16.35 5.58 43.57
C ASP A 37 15.02 5.83 42.85
N THR A 38 14.84 5.27 41.65
CA THR A 38 13.60 5.48 40.84
C THR A 38 12.41 4.81 41.50
N LEU A 39 11.36 5.59 41.72
CA LEU A 39 10.03 5.07 42.04
C LEU A 39 9.34 4.64 40.76
N VAL A 40 9.06 3.34 40.62
CA VAL A 40 8.33 2.78 39.47
C VAL A 40 6.86 2.67 39.85
N VAL A 41 5.98 3.35 39.09
CA VAL A 41 4.54 3.26 39.25
C VAL A 41 3.94 2.62 38.02
N LYS A 42 3.20 1.50 38.15
CA LYS A 42 2.52 0.81 37.07
C LYS A 42 1.08 1.34 36.97
N LEU A 43 0.71 1.84 35.78
CA LEU A 43 -0.64 2.26 35.47
C LEU A 43 -1.39 1.07 34.84
N GLU A 44 -2.11 0.31 35.67
CA GLU A 44 -2.76 -0.94 35.26
C GLU A 44 -4.26 -0.77 35.02
N GLN A 45 -4.88 0.24 35.64
CA GLN A 45 -6.29 0.54 35.37
C GLN A 45 -6.48 1.14 33.98
N ASN A 46 -7.32 0.49 33.19
CA ASN A 46 -7.66 0.92 31.83
C ASN A 46 -9.07 1.52 31.80
N TYR A 47 -9.21 2.64 31.11
CA TYR A 47 -10.46 3.40 30.96
C TYR A 47 -10.99 3.42 29.54
N ARG A 48 -10.42 2.61 28.64
CA ARG A 48 -10.75 2.57 27.21
C ARG A 48 -11.59 1.36 26.84
N SER A 49 -11.26 0.20 27.40
CA SER A 49 -11.75 -1.09 26.94
C SER A 49 -12.41 -1.89 28.04
N PRO A 50 -13.51 -2.61 27.77
CA PRO A 50 -14.11 -3.55 28.70
C PRO A 50 -13.24 -4.79 28.94
N GLY A 51 -13.60 -5.55 29.98
CA GLY A 51 -12.80 -6.67 30.51
C GLY A 51 -12.43 -7.74 29.48
N ASN A 52 -13.37 -8.16 28.63
CA ASN A 52 -13.10 -9.19 27.61
C ASN A 52 -11.96 -8.81 26.63
N ILE A 53 -11.83 -7.52 26.28
CA ILE A 53 -10.75 -7.04 25.44
C ILE A 53 -9.42 -7.06 26.20
N LEU A 54 -9.42 -6.60 27.47
CA LEU A 54 -8.23 -6.58 28.30
C LEU A 54 -7.74 -7.97 28.62
N ASN A 55 -8.62 -8.91 28.90
CA ASN A 55 -8.29 -10.32 29.13
C ASN A 55 -7.60 -10.94 27.91
N ALA A 56 -8.11 -10.67 26.70
CA ALA A 56 -7.46 -11.13 25.47
C ALA A 56 -6.08 -10.49 25.28
N ALA A 57 -5.96 -9.18 25.53
CA ALA A 57 -4.69 -8.46 25.42
C ALA A 57 -3.65 -8.97 26.43
N ASN A 58 -4.03 -9.15 27.70
CA ASN A 58 -3.17 -9.71 28.74
C ASN A 58 -2.68 -11.12 28.37
N ALA A 59 -3.60 -11.99 27.87
CA ALA A 59 -3.23 -13.35 27.47
C ALA A 59 -2.24 -13.40 26.28
N ILE A 60 -2.35 -12.45 25.35
CA ILE A 60 -1.41 -12.35 24.23
C ILE A 60 -0.05 -11.88 24.72
N ILE A 61 -0.01 -10.79 25.50
CA ILE A 61 1.25 -10.18 25.93
C ILE A 61 2.03 -11.04 26.93
N ASP A 62 1.39 -11.92 27.66
CA ASP A 62 2.02 -12.86 28.59
C ASP A 62 2.97 -13.86 27.89
N ASN A 63 2.86 -14.02 26.57
CA ASN A 63 3.82 -14.80 25.77
C ASN A 63 5.17 -14.09 25.60
N ASN A 64 5.27 -12.79 25.89
CA ASN A 64 6.52 -12.04 25.78
C ASN A 64 7.32 -12.16 27.08
N GLY A 65 8.53 -12.73 26.98
CA GLY A 65 9.49 -12.73 28.09
C GLY A 65 10.21 -11.40 28.27
N GLY A 66 10.70 -11.12 29.49
CA GLY A 66 11.56 -9.96 29.77
C GLY A 66 10.83 -8.61 29.92
N ARG A 67 9.51 -8.60 29.95
CA ARG A 67 8.69 -7.38 30.16
C ARG A 67 8.72 -6.94 31.62
N MET A 68 8.49 -5.65 31.88
CA MET A 68 8.35 -5.12 33.25
C MET A 68 7.12 -5.68 33.98
N GLY A 69 6.19 -6.25 33.24
CA GLY A 69 4.98 -6.92 33.72
C GLY A 69 3.96 -5.97 34.32
N LYS A 70 2.82 -5.84 33.67
CA LYS A 70 1.60 -5.22 34.18
C LYS A 70 0.41 -6.06 33.76
N ASN A 71 -0.69 -5.95 34.47
CA ASN A 71 -1.93 -6.64 34.15
C ASN A 71 -3.05 -5.59 34.07
N LEU A 72 -3.55 -5.37 32.84
CA LEU A 72 -4.58 -4.36 32.62
C LEU A 72 -5.93 -4.86 33.16
N TRP A 73 -6.62 -3.98 33.88
CA TRP A 73 -7.96 -4.23 34.41
C TRP A 73 -8.84 -2.98 34.24
N THR A 74 -10.16 -3.15 34.36
CA THR A 74 -11.14 -2.06 34.22
C THR A 74 -12.30 -2.25 35.20
N GLU A 75 -12.99 -1.16 35.53
CA GLU A 75 -14.27 -1.14 36.25
C GLU A 75 -15.49 -1.21 35.29
N ASP A 76 -15.28 -1.09 33.98
CA ASP A 76 -16.36 -0.99 32.96
C ASP A 76 -17.04 -2.35 32.66
N GLY A 77 -16.82 -3.38 33.47
CA GLY A 77 -17.42 -4.71 33.27
C GLY A 77 -16.81 -5.49 32.11
N GLU A 78 -17.38 -6.67 31.84
CA GLU A 78 -16.83 -7.62 30.87
C GLU A 78 -17.00 -7.17 29.39
N GLY A 79 -18.09 -6.50 29.07
CA GLY A 79 -18.42 -6.11 27.70
C GLY A 79 -18.80 -7.29 26.79
N ALA A 80 -18.91 -7.03 25.49
CA ALA A 80 -19.19 -8.06 24.51
C ALA A 80 -17.98 -9.00 24.30
N PRO A 81 -18.19 -10.31 24.06
CA PRO A 81 -17.11 -11.22 23.78
C PRO A 81 -16.41 -10.88 22.46
N VAL A 82 -15.08 -11.09 22.42
CA VAL A 82 -14.30 -11.02 21.19
C VAL A 82 -14.76 -12.12 20.24
N ARG A 83 -15.02 -11.77 18.98
CA ARG A 83 -15.49 -12.71 17.96
C ARG A 83 -14.37 -13.01 16.98
N LEU A 84 -14.23 -14.28 16.62
CA LEU A 84 -13.34 -14.74 15.55
C LEU A 84 -14.20 -15.15 14.35
N TYR A 85 -13.81 -14.69 13.18
CA TYR A 85 -14.38 -15.12 11.90
C TYR A 85 -13.28 -15.70 11.03
N ALA A 86 -13.44 -16.91 10.55
CA ALA A 86 -12.55 -17.57 9.61
C ALA A 86 -13.12 -17.44 8.19
N ALA A 87 -12.58 -16.54 7.41
CA ALA A 87 -13.01 -16.31 6.04
C ALA A 87 -12.40 -17.35 5.07
N TYR A 88 -13.09 -17.58 3.94
CA TYR A 88 -12.61 -18.44 2.86
C TYR A 88 -11.49 -17.77 2.05
N ASN A 89 -11.56 -16.44 1.90
CA ASN A 89 -10.61 -15.61 1.17
C ASN A 89 -10.74 -14.15 1.64
N GLU A 90 -9.91 -13.28 1.08
CA GLU A 90 -9.88 -11.86 1.41
C GLU A 90 -11.17 -11.10 1.07
N ARG A 91 -11.91 -11.53 0.03
CA ARG A 91 -13.19 -10.93 -0.35
C ARG A 91 -14.27 -11.26 0.67
N ASP A 92 -14.36 -12.52 1.08
CA ASP A 92 -15.29 -12.96 2.13
C ASP A 92 -15.00 -12.26 3.48
N GLU A 93 -13.71 -12.07 3.82
CA GLU A 93 -13.30 -11.30 4.99
C GLU A 93 -13.78 -9.85 4.91
N ALA A 94 -13.55 -9.19 3.78
CA ALA A 94 -13.93 -7.80 3.58
C ALA A 94 -15.45 -7.62 3.59
N ASP A 95 -16.21 -8.50 2.94
CA ASP A 95 -17.67 -8.50 2.94
C ASP A 95 -18.24 -8.72 4.34
N PHE A 96 -17.65 -9.63 5.12
CA PHE A 96 -18.02 -9.83 6.52
C PHE A 96 -17.83 -8.53 7.32
N VAL A 97 -16.66 -7.88 7.20
CA VAL A 97 -16.36 -6.63 7.92
C VAL A 97 -17.36 -5.54 7.54
N VAL A 98 -17.62 -5.35 6.24
CA VAL A 98 -18.56 -4.33 5.74
C VAL A 98 -19.97 -4.60 6.26
N ASN A 99 -20.43 -5.85 6.26
CA ASN A 99 -21.73 -6.21 6.78
C ASN A 99 -21.82 -5.93 8.30
N ARG A 100 -20.76 -6.20 9.07
CA ARG A 100 -20.72 -5.84 10.50
C ARG A 100 -20.79 -4.33 10.71
N ILE A 101 -20.15 -3.53 9.87
CA ILE A 101 -20.26 -2.05 9.92
C ILE A 101 -21.70 -1.61 9.62
N LYS A 102 -22.34 -2.19 8.59
CA LYS A 102 -23.74 -1.89 8.28
C LYS A 102 -24.68 -2.24 9.43
N ASP A 103 -24.50 -3.41 10.04
CA ASP A 103 -25.30 -3.83 11.19
C ASP A 103 -25.15 -2.87 12.37
N TRP A 104 -23.91 -2.41 12.64
CA TRP A 104 -23.61 -1.44 13.68
C TRP A 104 -24.36 -0.11 13.46
N VAL A 105 -24.32 0.39 12.23
CA VAL A 105 -25.01 1.63 11.84
C VAL A 105 -26.54 1.45 11.89
N ASN A 106 -27.08 0.30 11.45
CA ASN A 106 -28.50 0.01 11.48
C ASN A 106 -29.06 -0.08 12.92
N GLN A 107 -28.19 -0.38 13.89
CA GLN A 107 -28.54 -0.37 15.31
C GLN A 107 -28.54 1.06 15.91
N GLY A 108 -28.31 2.09 15.10
CA GLY A 108 -28.32 3.49 15.50
C GLY A 108 -26.95 4.03 15.94
N ASN A 109 -25.88 3.27 15.81
CA ASN A 109 -24.54 3.69 16.19
C ASN A 109 -23.87 4.50 15.06
N ARG A 110 -22.80 5.22 15.39
CA ARG A 110 -22.09 6.07 14.44
C ARG A 110 -20.99 5.29 13.72
N ARG A 111 -20.80 5.56 12.42
CA ARG A 111 -19.72 4.94 11.62
C ARG A 111 -18.33 5.41 12.06
N ASP A 112 -18.18 6.66 12.45
CA ASP A 112 -16.90 7.23 12.88
C ASP A 112 -16.40 6.67 14.21
N GLU A 113 -17.19 5.83 14.89
CA GLU A 113 -16.79 5.02 16.05
C GLU A 113 -16.23 3.65 15.64
N THR A 114 -16.17 3.34 14.35
CA THR A 114 -15.65 2.05 13.85
C THR A 114 -14.29 2.24 13.23
N ALA A 115 -13.33 1.39 13.62
CA ALA A 115 -12.01 1.30 12.99
C ALA A 115 -11.73 -0.13 12.53
N VAL A 116 -11.14 -0.27 11.34
CA VAL A 116 -10.63 -1.53 10.82
C VAL A 116 -9.11 -1.46 10.83
N LEU A 117 -8.48 -2.40 11.53
CA LEU A 117 -7.03 -2.49 11.65
C LEU A 117 -6.51 -3.67 10.84
N TYR A 118 -5.41 -3.47 10.12
CA TYR A 118 -4.75 -4.49 9.32
C TYR A 118 -3.23 -4.42 9.47
N ARG A 119 -2.53 -5.52 9.21
CA ARG A 119 -1.08 -5.64 9.44
C ARG A 119 -0.26 -4.97 8.36
N SER A 120 -0.60 -5.14 7.08
CA SER A 120 0.12 -4.57 5.95
C SER A 120 -0.78 -3.65 5.11
N ASN A 121 -0.16 -2.66 4.46
CA ASN A 121 -0.89 -1.73 3.62
C ASN A 121 -1.57 -2.40 2.42
N ALA A 122 -1.03 -3.52 1.94
CA ALA A 122 -1.62 -4.29 0.84
C ALA A 122 -3.04 -4.77 1.18
N GLN A 123 -3.27 -5.22 2.42
CA GLN A 123 -4.58 -5.72 2.87
C GLN A 123 -5.71 -4.68 2.78
N SER A 124 -5.38 -3.38 2.69
CA SER A 124 -6.43 -2.36 2.59
C SER A 124 -7.26 -2.46 1.31
N ARG A 125 -6.70 -3.01 0.22
CA ARG A 125 -7.37 -3.07 -1.09
C ARG A 125 -8.74 -3.74 -1.03
N ALA A 126 -8.78 -5.00 -0.59
CA ALA A 126 -10.04 -5.75 -0.54
C ALA A 126 -11.10 -5.06 0.35
N LEU A 127 -10.65 -4.48 1.47
CA LEU A 127 -11.53 -3.71 2.37
C LEU A 127 -12.05 -2.43 1.70
N GLU A 128 -11.18 -1.69 0.99
CA GLU A 128 -11.54 -0.46 0.29
C GLU A 128 -12.54 -0.74 -0.84
N GLU A 129 -12.31 -1.79 -1.63
CA GLU A 129 -13.24 -2.23 -2.70
C GLU A 129 -14.61 -2.63 -2.13
N ALA A 130 -14.64 -3.44 -1.08
CA ALA A 130 -15.89 -3.85 -0.45
C ALA A 130 -16.66 -2.65 0.14
N LEU A 131 -15.97 -1.69 0.76
CA LEU A 131 -16.57 -0.45 1.28
C LEU A 131 -17.12 0.43 0.16
N LEU A 132 -16.39 0.57 -0.96
CA LEU A 132 -16.83 1.32 -2.14
C LEU A 132 -18.08 0.69 -2.77
N ASN A 133 -18.05 -0.61 -3.04
CA ASN A 133 -19.18 -1.36 -3.59
C ASN A 133 -20.42 -1.26 -2.70
N ALA A 134 -20.22 -1.30 -1.40
CA ALA A 134 -21.27 -1.15 -0.41
C ALA A 134 -21.72 0.31 -0.19
N ARG A 135 -21.06 1.30 -0.85
CA ARG A 135 -21.27 2.74 -0.69
C ARG A 135 -21.12 3.21 0.77
N VAL A 136 -20.19 2.59 1.51
CA VAL A 136 -19.86 2.96 2.88
C VAL A 136 -18.69 3.95 2.85
N PRO A 137 -18.88 5.23 3.22
CA PRO A 137 -17.79 6.20 3.28
C PRO A 137 -16.73 5.78 4.29
N TYR A 138 -15.45 5.89 3.91
CA TYR A 138 -14.31 5.53 4.75
C TYR A 138 -13.15 6.51 4.58
N ARG A 139 -12.20 6.43 5.50
CA ARG A 139 -10.93 7.17 5.45
C ARG A 139 -9.78 6.23 5.79
N VAL A 140 -8.72 6.25 4.99
CA VAL A 140 -7.46 5.57 5.30
C VAL A 140 -6.57 6.52 6.10
N TYR A 141 -6.10 6.07 7.27
CA TYR A 141 -5.16 6.80 8.11
C TYR A 141 -3.74 6.25 7.91
N GLY A 142 -2.77 7.16 7.82
CA GLY A 142 -1.36 6.80 7.68
C GLY A 142 -0.90 6.48 6.26
N GLY A 143 -1.76 6.64 5.23
CA GLY A 143 -1.41 6.37 3.84
C GLY A 143 -2.42 6.88 2.84
N LEU A 144 -2.10 6.68 1.55
CA LEU A 144 -3.01 6.89 0.43
C LEU A 144 -3.89 5.65 0.23
N ARG A 145 -5.05 5.84 -0.38
CA ARG A 145 -5.88 4.74 -0.88
C ARG A 145 -5.07 3.85 -1.81
N PHE A 146 -5.42 2.58 -1.92
CA PHE A 146 -4.61 1.61 -2.65
C PHE A 146 -4.29 2.08 -4.08
N PHE A 147 -5.29 2.42 -4.87
CA PHE A 147 -5.11 2.88 -6.26
C PHE A 147 -4.53 4.29 -6.40
N GLU A 148 -4.40 5.05 -5.31
CA GLU A 148 -3.74 6.36 -5.30
C GLU A 148 -2.22 6.27 -5.07
N ARG A 149 -1.70 5.11 -4.66
CA ARG A 149 -0.28 4.88 -4.37
C ARG A 149 0.56 4.99 -5.64
N ALA A 150 1.76 5.56 -5.49
CA ALA A 150 2.63 5.86 -6.63
C ALA A 150 3.00 4.61 -7.43
N GLU A 151 3.44 3.54 -6.73
CA GLU A 151 3.84 2.27 -7.34
C GLU A 151 2.69 1.60 -8.09
N ILE A 152 1.46 1.72 -7.59
CA ILE A 152 0.26 1.18 -8.25
C ILE A 152 -0.04 1.97 -9.52
N LYS A 153 -0.08 3.30 -9.41
CA LYS A 153 -0.26 4.18 -10.58
C LYS A 153 0.80 3.96 -11.66
N ASP A 154 2.02 3.61 -11.26
CA ASP A 154 3.12 3.36 -12.21
C ASP A 154 2.90 2.05 -12.97
N VAL A 155 2.49 0.96 -12.31
CA VAL A 155 2.13 -0.30 -12.98
C VAL A 155 0.93 -0.10 -13.89
N LEU A 156 -0.13 0.56 -13.40
CA LEU A 156 -1.33 0.86 -14.20
C LEU A 156 -1.00 1.71 -15.43
N ALA A 157 -0.06 2.65 -15.35
CA ALA A 157 0.35 3.43 -16.52
C ALA A 157 1.07 2.59 -17.58
N TYR A 158 1.90 1.60 -17.17
CA TYR A 158 2.45 0.64 -18.12
C TYR A 158 1.36 -0.21 -18.78
N LEU A 159 0.41 -0.73 -18.01
CA LEU A 159 -0.72 -1.50 -18.51
C LEU A 159 -1.58 -0.68 -19.48
N ARG A 160 -1.85 0.60 -19.17
CA ARG A 160 -2.56 1.53 -20.07
C ARG A 160 -1.83 1.74 -21.40
N LEU A 161 -0.49 1.88 -21.36
CA LEU A 161 0.30 1.96 -22.59
C LEU A 161 0.30 0.67 -23.40
N ILE A 162 0.24 -0.50 -22.76
CA ILE A 162 0.11 -1.80 -23.41
C ILE A 162 -1.24 -1.91 -24.10
N SER A 163 -2.32 -1.45 -23.48
CA SER A 163 -3.65 -1.42 -24.08
C SER A 163 -3.78 -0.31 -25.14
N ASN A 164 -3.37 0.91 -24.80
CA ASN A 164 -3.55 2.09 -25.67
C ASN A 164 -2.26 2.93 -25.76
N ARG A 165 -1.58 2.85 -26.91
CA ARG A 165 -0.36 3.65 -27.21
C ARG A 165 -0.63 5.15 -27.29
N ALA A 166 -1.89 5.56 -27.41
CA ALA A 166 -2.25 6.97 -27.48
C ALA A 166 -2.57 7.61 -26.11
N ASP A 167 -2.40 6.86 -25.00
CA ASP A 167 -2.51 7.41 -23.65
C ASP A 167 -1.27 8.25 -23.29
N ASP A 168 -1.35 9.54 -23.58
CA ASP A 168 -0.29 10.50 -23.34
C ASP A 168 0.01 10.68 -21.83
N ALA A 169 -1.01 10.57 -20.99
CA ALA A 169 -0.83 10.67 -19.52
C ALA A 169 -0.04 9.48 -18.97
N ALA A 170 -0.36 8.28 -19.43
CA ALA A 170 0.39 7.08 -19.09
C ALA A 170 1.83 7.15 -19.62
N PHE A 171 2.03 7.61 -20.86
CA PHE A 171 3.35 7.82 -21.44
C PHE A 171 4.19 8.76 -20.59
N GLU A 172 3.68 9.94 -20.25
CA GLU A 172 4.40 10.93 -19.44
C GLU A 172 4.76 10.43 -18.06
N ARG A 173 3.92 9.59 -17.48
CA ARG A 173 4.17 9.02 -16.17
C ARG A 173 5.36 8.08 -16.15
N VAL A 174 5.49 7.18 -17.14
CA VAL A 174 6.46 6.08 -17.07
C VAL A 174 7.68 6.24 -17.98
N VAL A 175 7.71 7.21 -18.87
CA VAL A 175 8.87 7.45 -19.76
C VAL A 175 10.17 7.71 -18.98
N TYR A 176 10.08 8.28 -17.79
CA TYR A 176 11.19 8.54 -16.88
C TYR A 176 11.40 7.42 -15.84
N LEU A 177 10.46 6.49 -15.70
CA LEU A 177 10.39 5.58 -14.57
C LEU A 177 10.32 4.11 -15.03
N PRO A 178 11.29 3.27 -14.62
CA PRO A 178 12.58 3.57 -14.01
C PRO A 178 13.47 4.47 -14.86
N ALA A 179 14.48 5.12 -14.24
CA ALA A 179 15.41 5.98 -14.98
C ALA A 179 16.16 5.18 -16.06
N ARG A 180 15.99 5.58 -17.33
CA ARG A 180 16.57 4.92 -18.52
C ARG A 180 17.50 5.84 -19.30
N GLY A 181 17.88 6.99 -18.73
CA GLY A 181 18.69 7.98 -19.44
C GLY A 181 17.89 8.89 -20.37
N ILE A 182 16.57 8.85 -20.32
CA ILE A 182 15.68 9.77 -21.03
C ILE A 182 15.60 11.08 -20.20
N GLY A 183 16.10 12.16 -20.78
CA GLY A 183 16.12 13.48 -20.10
C GLY A 183 14.91 14.35 -20.45
N ALA A 184 14.67 15.38 -19.64
CA ALA A 184 13.58 16.33 -19.84
C ALA A 184 13.58 17.00 -21.23
N ARG A 185 14.78 17.29 -21.78
CA ARG A 185 14.92 17.86 -23.13
C ARG A 185 14.37 16.93 -24.21
N SER A 186 14.59 15.62 -24.07
CA SER A 186 14.10 14.62 -25.01
C SER A 186 12.58 14.56 -25.02
N VAL A 187 11.96 14.57 -23.82
CA VAL A 187 10.51 14.54 -23.71
C VAL A 187 9.88 15.87 -24.17
N GLU A 188 10.54 17.02 -23.96
CA GLU A 188 10.05 18.28 -24.49
C GLU A 188 10.09 18.33 -26.02
N ALA A 189 11.11 17.76 -26.65
CA ALA A 189 11.16 17.60 -28.10
C ALA A 189 10.01 16.71 -28.61
N ILE A 190 9.70 15.62 -27.93
CA ILE A 190 8.57 14.73 -28.24
C ILE A 190 7.24 15.51 -28.11
N ARG A 191 7.04 16.26 -27.04
CA ARG A 191 5.85 17.11 -26.83
C ARG A 191 5.70 18.18 -27.92
N ALA A 192 6.80 18.84 -28.30
CA ALA A 192 6.79 19.84 -29.35
C ALA A 192 6.38 19.24 -30.69
N TYR A 193 6.94 18.07 -31.04
CA TYR A 193 6.58 17.35 -32.26
C TYR A 193 5.11 16.89 -32.23
N ALA A 194 4.65 16.32 -31.13
CA ALA A 194 3.26 15.87 -30.97
C ALA A 194 2.27 17.00 -31.18
N ARG A 195 2.53 18.18 -30.57
CA ARG A 195 1.70 19.39 -30.75
C ARG A 195 1.70 19.89 -32.18
N ALA A 196 2.87 19.92 -32.82
CA ALA A 196 2.99 20.41 -34.21
C ALA A 196 2.31 19.50 -35.24
N ASN A 197 2.21 18.20 -34.96
CA ASN A 197 1.68 17.20 -35.90
C ASN A 197 0.34 16.60 -35.45
N ALA A 198 -0.28 17.11 -34.36
CA ALA A 198 -1.55 16.64 -33.82
C ALA A 198 -1.57 15.10 -33.64
N CYS A 199 -0.52 14.53 -33.04
CA CYS A 199 -0.40 13.09 -32.80
C CYS A 199 -0.03 12.79 -31.34
N SER A 200 -0.19 11.52 -30.90
CA SER A 200 0.16 11.07 -29.56
C SER A 200 1.66 11.18 -29.28
N LEU A 201 2.02 11.29 -28.01
CA LEU A 201 3.43 11.29 -27.59
C LEU A 201 4.17 10.01 -28.00
N TRP A 202 3.49 8.87 -28.05
CA TRP A 202 4.03 7.62 -28.54
C TRP A 202 4.48 7.70 -30.01
N ARG A 203 3.59 8.20 -30.88
CA ARG A 203 3.91 8.39 -32.30
C ARG A 203 4.99 9.44 -32.52
N ALA A 204 4.92 10.53 -31.75
CA ALA A 204 5.92 11.58 -31.77
C ALA A 204 7.30 11.06 -31.33
N ALA A 205 7.37 10.21 -30.30
CA ALA A 205 8.60 9.61 -29.82
C ALA A 205 9.29 8.79 -30.93
N GLY A 206 8.54 7.95 -31.64
CA GLY A 206 9.07 7.18 -32.77
C GLY A 206 9.58 8.06 -33.92
N ALA A 207 8.87 9.14 -34.24
CA ALA A 207 9.25 10.06 -35.31
C ALA A 207 10.50 10.90 -34.95
N VAL A 208 10.56 11.46 -33.74
CA VAL A 208 11.68 12.33 -33.31
C VAL A 208 12.99 11.55 -33.17
N VAL A 209 12.92 10.28 -32.80
CA VAL A 209 14.10 9.40 -32.73
C VAL A 209 14.80 9.26 -34.08
N ALA A 210 14.04 9.21 -35.17
CA ALA A 210 14.61 8.99 -36.50
C ALA A 210 15.41 10.21 -37.02
N ASP A 211 14.98 11.44 -36.71
CA ASP A 211 15.45 12.63 -37.43
C ASP A 211 16.10 13.74 -36.56
N GLN A 212 15.87 13.77 -35.22
CA GLN A 212 16.13 15.00 -34.46
C GLN A 212 16.91 14.80 -33.16
N MET A 213 17.36 13.59 -32.80
CA MET A 213 18.00 13.33 -31.52
C MET A 213 19.44 12.83 -31.62
N ALA A 214 20.25 13.19 -30.61
CA ALA A 214 21.53 12.57 -30.40
C ALA A 214 21.40 11.05 -30.17
N ALA A 215 22.30 10.25 -30.72
CA ALA A 215 22.23 8.79 -30.71
C ALA A 215 21.95 8.19 -29.32
N ARG A 216 22.54 8.74 -28.25
CA ARG A 216 22.30 8.26 -26.88
C ARG A 216 20.85 8.44 -26.43
N ALA A 217 20.27 9.60 -26.72
CA ALA A 217 18.87 9.88 -26.35
C ALA A 217 17.91 9.07 -27.22
N ALA A 218 18.20 8.96 -28.51
CA ALA A 218 17.45 8.13 -29.45
C ALA A 218 17.40 6.66 -29.00
N ASN A 219 18.56 6.07 -28.66
CA ASN A 219 18.64 4.70 -28.16
C ASN A 219 17.88 4.49 -26.84
N ALA A 220 17.89 5.48 -25.94
CA ALA A 220 17.16 5.38 -24.68
C ALA A 220 15.63 5.38 -24.91
N ILE A 221 15.13 6.23 -25.80
CA ILE A 221 13.70 6.28 -26.17
C ILE A 221 13.30 5.01 -26.93
N MET A 222 14.09 4.57 -27.92
CA MET A 222 13.82 3.32 -28.62
C MET A 222 13.78 2.13 -27.66
N GLY A 223 14.70 2.08 -26.69
CA GLY A 223 14.70 1.06 -25.65
C GLY A 223 13.40 1.06 -24.83
N PHE A 224 12.86 2.24 -24.51
CA PHE A 224 11.57 2.35 -23.83
C PHE A 224 10.39 1.91 -24.70
N LEU A 225 10.33 2.36 -25.96
CA LEU A 225 9.27 1.95 -26.88
C LEU A 225 9.30 0.43 -27.10
N ASN A 226 10.47 -0.14 -27.37
CA ASN A 226 10.65 -1.58 -27.56
C ASN A 226 10.27 -2.39 -26.30
N LEU A 227 10.54 -1.85 -25.10
CA LEU A 227 10.15 -2.50 -23.85
C LEU A 227 8.61 -2.62 -23.76
N VAL A 228 7.89 -1.54 -24.06
CA VAL A 228 6.41 -1.54 -23.99
C VAL A 228 5.83 -2.45 -25.10
N GLU A 229 6.37 -2.40 -26.32
CA GLU A 229 5.94 -3.31 -27.41
C GLU A 229 6.24 -4.78 -27.08
N GLY A 230 7.41 -5.07 -26.50
CA GLY A 230 7.77 -6.41 -26.04
C GLY A 230 6.78 -6.93 -24.99
N MET A 231 6.53 -6.15 -23.94
CA MET A 231 5.54 -6.52 -22.93
C MET A 231 4.14 -6.76 -23.51
N ALA A 232 3.72 -5.94 -24.48
CA ALA A 232 2.43 -6.13 -25.13
C ALA A 232 2.36 -7.46 -25.89
N ALA A 233 3.39 -7.76 -26.68
CA ALA A 233 3.45 -9.00 -27.47
C ALA A 233 3.55 -10.24 -26.58
N GLU A 234 4.33 -10.17 -25.49
CA GLU A 234 4.53 -11.28 -24.55
C GLU A 234 3.30 -11.56 -23.68
N THR A 235 2.43 -10.56 -23.50
CA THR A 235 1.24 -10.69 -22.64
C THR A 235 -0.08 -10.84 -23.41
N ASP A 236 -0.06 -10.82 -24.73
CA ASP A 236 -1.29 -10.82 -25.55
C ASP A 236 -2.21 -12.04 -25.29
N THR A 237 -1.62 -13.18 -24.99
CA THR A 237 -2.34 -14.44 -24.75
C THR A 237 -2.43 -14.83 -23.27
N LEU A 238 -1.93 -14.01 -22.37
CA LEU A 238 -1.92 -14.30 -20.93
C LEU A 238 -3.23 -13.86 -20.26
N ASP A 239 -3.62 -14.55 -19.19
CA ASP A 239 -4.69 -14.11 -18.32
C ASP A 239 -4.36 -12.76 -17.67
N LEU A 240 -5.37 -11.99 -17.27
CA LEU A 240 -5.20 -10.63 -16.74
C LEU A 240 -4.14 -10.57 -15.62
N HIS A 241 -4.22 -11.47 -14.64
CA HIS A 241 -3.28 -11.47 -13.52
C HIS A 241 -1.84 -11.82 -13.93
N GLU A 242 -1.67 -12.71 -14.91
CA GLU A 242 -0.35 -13.03 -15.47
C GLU A 242 0.21 -11.85 -16.25
N ARG A 243 -0.63 -11.12 -16.96
CA ARG A 243 -0.28 -9.88 -17.67
C ARG A 243 0.20 -8.80 -16.70
N VAL A 244 -0.53 -8.59 -15.60
CA VAL A 244 -0.13 -7.64 -14.55
C VAL A 244 1.19 -8.06 -13.91
N ASP A 245 1.36 -9.33 -13.55
CA ASP A 245 2.60 -9.86 -12.97
C ASP A 245 3.79 -9.69 -13.91
N HIS A 246 3.61 -10.02 -15.19
CA HIS A 246 4.64 -9.83 -16.21
C HIS A 246 5.09 -8.37 -16.28
N VAL A 247 4.15 -7.42 -16.32
CA VAL A 247 4.44 -5.98 -16.37
C VAL A 247 5.16 -5.51 -15.11
N VAL A 248 4.77 -5.96 -13.93
CA VAL A 248 5.45 -5.64 -12.66
C VAL A 248 6.93 -6.03 -12.73
N HIS A 249 7.24 -7.19 -13.30
CA HIS A 249 8.62 -7.70 -13.38
C HIS A 249 9.39 -7.09 -14.55
N ALA A 250 8.84 -7.09 -15.77
CA ALA A 250 9.51 -6.67 -16.99
C ALA A 250 9.75 -5.15 -17.06
N SER A 251 8.86 -4.32 -16.48
CA SER A 251 9.02 -2.86 -16.46
C SER A 251 10.27 -2.36 -15.74
N GLY A 252 10.84 -3.17 -14.83
CA GLY A 252 11.98 -2.80 -13.98
C GLY A 252 11.59 -1.97 -12.76
N LEU A 253 10.29 -1.80 -12.45
CA LEU A 253 9.79 -1.05 -11.30
C LEU A 253 10.27 -1.66 -9.97
N ILE A 254 10.28 -2.99 -9.84
CA ILE A 254 10.82 -3.66 -8.64
C ILE A 254 12.26 -3.23 -8.37
N GLY A 255 13.11 -3.26 -9.40
CA GLY A 255 14.51 -2.83 -9.30
C GLY A 255 14.67 -1.35 -9.00
N HIS A 256 13.75 -0.53 -9.47
CA HIS A 256 13.71 0.91 -9.16
C HIS A 256 13.41 1.14 -7.68
N TYR A 257 12.33 0.55 -7.17
CA TYR A 257 11.89 0.76 -5.80
C TYR A 257 12.81 0.12 -4.77
N ARG A 258 13.50 -0.98 -5.07
CA ARG A 258 14.54 -1.56 -4.19
C ARG A 258 15.65 -0.57 -3.81
N LYS A 259 15.87 0.49 -4.58
CA LYS A 259 16.87 1.52 -4.28
C LYS A 259 16.44 2.52 -3.20
N GLU A 260 15.17 2.53 -2.80
CA GLU A 260 14.64 3.47 -1.80
C GLU A 260 14.89 3.04 -0.34
N GLY A 261 15.55 1.91 -0.13
CA GLY A 261 15.82 1.33 1.19
C GLY A 261 14.86 0.17 1.50
N GLU A 262 15.29 -0.70 2.40
CA GLU A 262 14.71 -2.04 2.58
C GLU A 262 13.23 -2.02 3.00
N GLU A 263 12.87 -1.19 3.95
CA GLU A 263 11.50 -1.08 4.49
C GLU A 263 10.50 -0.52 3.48
N LYS A 264 10.85 0.62 2.84
CA LYS A 264 9.95 1.26 1.87
C LYS A 264 9.77 0.39 0.62
N SER A 265 10.85 -0.27 0.19
CA SER A 265 10.80 -1.15 -0.96
C SER A 265 9.94 -2.39 -0.72
N ALA A 266 10.01 -2.99 0.47
CA ALA A 266 9.19 -4.14 0.82
C ALA A 266 7.69 -3.80 0.71
N THR A 267 7.26 -2.70 1.33
CA THR A 267 5.85 -2.25 1.26
C THR A 267 5.39 -1.98 -0.18
N ARG A 268 6.24 -1.35 -1.01
CA ARG A 268 5.87 -1.07 -2.41
C ARG A 268 5.78 -2.34 -3.25
N ILE A 269 6.68 -3.30 -3.04
CA ILE A 269 6.66 -4.59 -3.71
C ILE A 269 5.42 -5.39 -3.30
N GLU A 270 5.08 -5.42 -1.99
CA GLU A 270 3.84 -6.03 -1.51
C GLU A 270 2.60 -5.41 -2.17
N ASN A 271 2.55 -4.08 -2.30
CA ASN A 271 1.46 -3.41 -2.98
C ASN A 271 1.35 -3.80 -4.47
N MET A 272 2.48 -3.93 -5.18
CA MET A 272 2.46 -4.39 -6.57
C MET A 272 2.01 -5.86 -6.70
N GLN A 273 2.41 -6.73 -5.75
CA GLN A 273 1.92 -8.12 -5.69
C GLN A 273 0.42 -8.19 -5.39
N GLU A 274 -0.07 -7.30 -4.53
CA GLU A 274 -1.50 -7.17 -4.24
C GLU A 274 -2.29 -6.72 -5.47
N LEU A 275 -1.72 -5.89 -6.35
CA LEU A 275 -2.35 -5.55 -7.63
C LEU A 275 -2.49 -6.79 -8.54
N VAL A 276 -1.54 -7.72 -8.52
CA VAL A 276 -1.65 -9.01 -9.22
C VAL A 276 -2.80 -9.84 -8.64
N SER A 277 -2.93 -9.85 -7.30
CA SER A 277 -4.06 -10.53 -6.64
C SER A 277 -5.40 -9.90 -7.00
N ALA A 278 -5.47 -8.57 -7.08
CA ALA A 278 -6.65 -7.85 -7.54
C ALA A 278 -7.06 -8.28 -8.96
N ALA A 279 -6.09 -8.33 -9.87
CA ALA A 279 -6.33 -8.76 -11.25
C ALA A 279 -6.82 -10.22 -11.35
N ARG A 280 -6.35 -11.10 -10.45
CA ARG A 280 -6.82 -12.49 -10.39
C ARG A 280 -8.26 -12.62 -9.91
N GLY A 281 -8.67 -11.75 -9.00
CA GLY A 281 -10.04 -11.73 -8.48
C GLY A 281 -11.00 -10.83 -9.26
N PHE A 282 -10.52 -10.20 -10.32
CA PHE A 282 -11.33 -9.30 -11.14
C PHE A 282 -12.33 -10.12 -11.98
N ASP A 283 -13.59 -9.74 -11.90
CA ASP A 283 -14.68 -10.32 -12.69
C ASP A 283 -15.35 -9.13 -13.40
N PRO A 284 -15.20 -8.99 -14.72
CA PRO A 284 -15.84 -7.92 -15.45
C PRO A 284 -17.35 -8.05 -15.32
N ASP A 285 -18.01 -7.00 -14.86
CA ASP A 285 -19.49 -6.98 -14.78
C ASP A 285 -20.10 -7.32 -16.13
N VAL A 286 -21.16 -8.14 -16.11
CA VAL A 286 -21.88 -8.69 -17.28
C VAL A 286 -22.45 -7.63 -18.25
N GLY A 287 -22.18 -6.34 -18.02
CA GLY A 287 -22.63 -5.22 -18.83
C GLY A 287 -21.60 -4.69 -19.87
N ASP A 288 -20.33 -5.08 -19.79
CA ASP A 288 -19.24 -4.56 -20.62
C ASP A 288 -18.75 -5.58 -21.68
N GLU A 289 -19.66 -6.27 -22.35
CA GLU A 289 -19.33 -7.26 -23.40
C GLU A 289 -18.50 -6.68 -24.58
N GLU A 290 -18.34 -5.37 -24.68
CA GLU A 290 -17.57 -4.69 -25.74
C GLU A 290 -16.13 -4.31 -25.32
N MET A 291 -15.78 -4.30 -24.03
CA MET A 291 -14.43 -4.01 -23.54
C MET A 291 -13.63 -5.28 -23.33
N ASN A 292 -12.35 -5.27 -23.71
CA ASN A 292 -11.47 -6.36 -23.31
C ASN A 292 -11.22 -6.30 -21.80
N GLU A 293 -10.86 -7.44 -21.21
CA GLU A 293 -10.70 -7.62 -19.77
C GLU A 293 -9.69 -6.62 -19.15
N LEU A 294 -8.59 -6.32 -19.86
CA LEU A 294 -7.60 -5.34 -19.42
C LEU A 294 -8.18 -3.93 -19.38
N ASP A 295 -8.92 -3.53 -20.40
CA ASP A 295 -9.52 -2.20 -20.45
C ASP A 295 -10.60 -2.02 -19.37
N ALA A 296 -11.39 -3.06 -19.11
CA ALA A 296 -12.35 -3.09 -18.01
C ALA A 296 -11.66 -2.98 -16.63
N PHE A 297 -10.51 -3.63 -16.44
CA PHE A 297 -9.72 -3.51 -15.22
C PHE A 297 -9.10 -2.12 -15.02
N LEU A 298 -8.82 -1.41 -16.12
CA LEU A 298 -8.19 -0.09 -16.14
C LEU A 298 -9.20 1.07 -16.07
N ALA A 299 -10.49 0.81 -16.27
CA ALA A 299 -11.56 1.82 -16.23
C ALA A 299 -11.82 2.30 -14.79
#